data_d6689649269c84776c59e0c3862e4e2c
#
_entry.id   d6689649269c84776c59e0c3862e4e2c
#
_cell.length_a   1.000
_cell.length_b   1.000
_cell.length_c   1.000
_cell.angle_alpha   90.00
_cell.angle_beta   90.00
_cell.angle_gamma   90.00
#
_symmetry.space_group_name_H-M   'P 1'
#
loop_
_entity.id
_entity.type
_entity.pdbx_description
1 polymer ?
#
loop_
_entity_poly.entity_id
_entity_poly.type
_entity_poly.pdbx_seq_one_letter_code
_entity_poly.pdbx_strand_id
1 'polypeptide(L)'
;MVDTSCYHFFCILFYITFNWFEALYDADQTKISFLIIIVFIGATLTVGVLSYKNLSNRNVLSNYVWFSSETMVTLGLIGTVAGFLLMLSSAFDNLDVKNVENVQEVITDMSLGMSTALCTTLVGLVSSVLTKIQMVILENNNHE
;
A
#
# COMPACT_ATOMS: atom_id res chain seq x y z
N MET A 1 -22.57 8.68 19.70
CA MET A 1 -23.32 8.01 18.62
C MET A 1 -22.28 7.71 17.57
N VAL A 2 -21.78 6.47 17.49
CA VAL A 2 -20.75 6.10 16.52
C VAL A 2 -21.44 6.13 15.16
N ASP A 3 -21.03 7.07 14.31
CA ASP A 3 -21.67 7.31 13.03
C ASP A 3 -21.61 6.05 12.15
N THR A 4 -22.79 5.57 11.77
CA THR A 4 -22.99 4.55 10.74
C THR A 4 -22.25 4.88 9.44
N SER A 5 -21.97 6.15 9.20
CA SER A 5 -21.14 6.66 8.10
C SER A 5 -19.70 6.13 8.14
N CYS A 6 -19.09 6.01 9.31
CA CYS A 6 -17.73 5.49 9.48
C CYS A 6 -17.67 3.98 9.16
N TYR A 7 -18.69 3.20 9.57
CA TYR A 7 -18.80 1.77 9.23
C TYR A 7 -18.99 1.54 7.73
N HIS A 8 -19.85 2.34 7.07
CA HIS A 8 -20.03 2.25 5.62
C HIS A 8 -18.75 2.59 4.87
N PHE A 9 -18.02 3.61 5.30
CA PHE A 9 -16.72 3.95 4.71
C PHE A 9 -15.70 2.82 4.89
N PHE A 10 -15.65 2.19 6.06
CA PHE A 10 -14.81 1.03 6.35
C PHE A 10 -15.16 -0.19 5.49
N CYS A 11 -16.46 -0.50 5.33
CA CYS A 11 -16.91 -1.62 4.50
C CYS A 11 -16.62 -1.40 3.01
N ILE A 12 -16.82 -0.19 2.49
CA ILE A 12 -16.52 0.16 1.11
C ILE A 12 -15.02 0.05 0.85
N LEU A 13 -14.21 0.54 1.76
CA LEU A 13 -12.75 0.53 1.69
C LEU A 13 -12.21 -0.91 1.72
N PHE A 14 -12.77 -1.75 2.58
CA PHE A 14 -12.44 -3.17 2.66
C PHE A 14 -12.85 -3.92 1.39
N TYR A 15 -14.02 -3.61 0.80
CA TYR A 15 -14.48 -4.21 -0.44
C TYR A 15 -13.61 -3.81 -1.63
N ILE A 16 -13.18 -2.56 -1.72
CA ILE A 16 -12.28 -2.06 -2.77
C ILE A 16 -10.91 -2.74 -2.66
N THR A 17 -10.34 -2.83 -1.46
CA THR A 17 -9.04 -3.49 -1.24
C THR A 17 -9.11 -4.99 -1.54
N PHE A 18 -10.21 -5.65 -1.23
CA PHE A 18 -10.39 -7.07 -1.50
C PHE A 18 -10.53 -7.37 -3.00
N ASN A 19 -11.23 -6.53 -3.75
CA ASN A 19 -11.41 -6.73 -5.20
C ASN A 19 -10.13 -6.44 -6.01
N TRP A 20 -9.23 -5.58 -5.48
CA TRP A 20 -7.92 -5.31 -6.07
C TRP A 20 -6.85 -6.34 -5.68
N PHE A 21 -7.16 -7.20 -4.72
CA PHE A 21 -6.23 -8.20 -4.19
C PHE A 21 -5.80 -9.24 -5.23
N GLU A 22 -6.72 -9.71 -6.07
CA GLU A 22 -6.41 -10.66 -7.15
C GLU A 22 -5.54 -10.01 -8.24
N ALA A 23 -5.86 -8.78 -8.64
CA ALA A 23 -5.07 -8.05 -9.64
C ALA A 23 -3.66 -7.70 -9.13
N LEU A 24 -3.51 -7.42 -7.83
CA LEU A 24 -2.23 -7.18 -7.17
C LEU A 24 -1.39 -8.45 -7.02
N TYR A 25 -2.05 -9.60 -6.80
CA TYR A 25 -1.34 -10.87 -6.64
C TYR A 25 -0.58 -11.26 -7.92
N ASP A 26 -1.18 -11.05 -9.08
CA ASP A 26 -0.58 -11.33 -10.38
C ASP A 26 0.43 -10.26 -10.81
N ALA A 27 0.26 -9.01 -10.35
CA ALA A 27 1.11 -7.89 -10.73
C ALA A 27 2.36 -7.72 -9.84
N ASP A 28 2.36 -8.20 -8.59
CA ASP A 28 3.44 -7.92 -7.63
C ASP A 28 4.38 -9.11 -7.41
N GLN A 29 5.47 -9.15 -8.18
CA GLN A 29 6.54 -10.13 -8.02
C GLN A 29 7.31 -9.96 -6.70
N THR A 30 7.37 -8.75 -6.14
CA THR A 30 8.16 -8.45 -4.95
C THR A 30 7.45 -8.78 -3.64
N LYS A 31 6.12 -9.00 -3.69
CA LYS A 31 5.24 -9.23 -2.53
C LYS A 31 5.32 -8.14 -1.44
N ILE A 32 5.94 -7.01 -1.74
CA ILE A 32 6.05 -5.86 -0.81
C ILE A 32 4.68 -5.21 -0.61
N SER A 33 3.81 -5.21 -1.64
CA SER A 33 2.43 -4.73 -1.53
C SER A 33 1.65 -5.44 -0.43
N PHE A 34 1.87 -6.74 -0.20
CA PHE A 34 1.24 -7.48 0.90
C PHE A 34 1.65 -6.97 2.27
N LEU A 35 2.93 -6.61 2.43
CA LEU A 35 3.43 -6.03 3.67
C LEU A 35 2.76 -4.68 3.94
N ILE A 36 2.61 -3.84 2.91
CA ILE A 36 1.90 -2.56 3.01
C ILE A 36 0.44 -2.77 3.43
N ILE A 37 -0.25 -3.74 2.83
CA ILE A 37 -1.64 -4.07 3.16
C ILE A 37 -1.77 -4.54 4.62
N ILE A 38 -0.85 -5.35 5.11
CA ILE A 38 -0.84 -5.81 6.51
C ILE A 38 -0.69 -4.61 7.46
N VAL A 39 0.23 -3.70 7.18
CA VAL A 39 0.43 -2.48 7.96
C VAL A 39 -0.82 -1.59 7.92
N PHE A 40 -1.45 -1.47 6.75
CA PHE A 40 -2.69 -0.72 6.57
C PHE A 40 -3.85 -1.29 7.40
N ILE A 41 -4.04 -2.61 7.38
CA ILE A 41 -5.07 -3.29 8.19
C ILE A 41 -4.80 -3.04 9.67
N GLY A 42 -3.55 -3.18 10.12
CA GLY A 42 -3.16 -2.92 11.51
C GLY A 42 -3.44 -1.49 11.94
N ALA A 43 -3.08 -0.49 11.11
CA ALA A 43 -3.36 0.92 11.37
C ALA A 43 -4.87 1.19 11.45
N THR A 44 -5.64 0.65 10.50
CA THR A 44 -7.09 0.78 10.43
C THR A 44 -7.79 0.17 11.66
N LEU A 45 -7.35 -1.01 12.10
CA LEU A 45 -7.85 -1.63 13.34
C LEU A 45 -7.52 -0.79 14.57
N THR A 46 -6.34 -0.19 14.62
CA THR A 46 -5.93 0.70 15.72
C THR A 46 -6.82 1.95 15.77
N VAL A 47 -7.11 2.58 14.63
CA VAL A 47 -8.05 3.71 14.54
C VAL A 47 -9.45 3.30 15.00
N GLY A 48 -9.94 2.12 14.59
CA GLY A 48 -11.23 1.57 15.02
C GLY A 48 -11.32 1.38 16.55
N VAL A 49 -10.27 0.83 17.17
CA VAL A 49 -10.19 0.65 18.62
C VAL A 49 -10.14 1.99 19.35
N LEU A 50 -9.40 2.99 18.82
CA LEU A 50 -9.37 4.33 19.39
C LEU A 50 -10.74 5.01 19.35
N SER A 51 -11.49 4.82 18.27
CA SER A 51 -12.84 5.37 18.13
C SER A 51 -13.82 4.76 19.14
N TYR A 52 -13.67 3.46 19.46
CA TYR A 52 -14.60 2.75 20.33
C TYR A 52 -14.25 2.88 21.81
N LYS A 53 -12.98 2.99 22.17
CA LYS A 53 -12.51 2.96 23.56
C LYS A 53 -11.81 4.28 23.91
N ASN A 54 -12.36 4.99 24.89
CA ASN A 54 -11.74 6.20 25.46
C ASN A 54 -10.50 5.80 26.29
N LEU A 55 -9.39 5.50 25.61
CA LEU A 55 -8.16 4.97 26.20
C LEU A 55 -7.30 6.10 26.76
N SER A 56 -6.78 5.90 27.96
CA SER A 56 -5.84 6.82 28.64
C SER A 56 -4.54 7.07 27.85
N ASN A 57 -4.19 6.19 26.89
CA ASN A 57 -2.97 6.29 26.06
C ASN A 57 -3.25 6.76 24.62
N ARG A 58 -4.30 7.54 24.41
CA ARG A 58 -4.75 8.00 23.09
C ARG A 58 -3.66 8.69 22.28
N ASN A 59 -2.88 9.58 22.89
CA ASN A 59 -1.83 10.32 22.20
C ASN A 59 -0.72 9.42 21.65
N VAL A 60 -0.38 8.35 22.37
CA VAL A 60 0.63 7.40 21.94
C VAL A 60 0.14 6.59 20.73
N LEU A 61 -1.11 6.13 20.76
CA LEU A 61 -1.68 5.37 19.64
C LEU A 61 -1.88 6.24 18.40
N SER A 62 -2.29 7.51 18.58
CA SER A 62 -2.37 8.47 17.48
C SER A 62 -1.02 8.63 16.78
N ASN A 63 0.06 8.79 17.52
CA ASN A 63 1.40 8.89 16.97
C ASN A 63 1.82 7.63 16.19
N TYR A 64 1.44 6.42 16.66
CA TYR A 64 1.69 5.18 15.92
C TYR A 64 0.96 5.13 14.58
N VAL A 65 -0.27 5.60 14.51
CA VAL A 65 -1.04 5.65 13.26
C VAL A 65 -0.41 6.63 12.27
N TRP A 66 0.00 7.82 12.73
CA TRP A 66 0.73 8.78 11.91
C TRP A 66 2.04 8.20 11.37
N PHE A 67 2.83 7.58 12.23
CA PHE A 67 4.07 6.90 11.84
C PHE A 67 3.82 5.76 10.85
N SER A 68 2.77 4.95 11.05
CA SER A 68 2.40 3.88 10.12
C SER A 68 2.07 4.41 8.73
N SER A 69 1.36 5.56 8.65
CA SER A 69 1.02 6.16 7.35
C SER A 69 2.26 6.62 6.57
N GLU A 70 3.26 7.18 7.24
CA GLU A 70 4.53 7.56 6.61
C GLU A 70 5.36 6.33 6.20
N THR A 71 5.33 5.28 7.03
CA THR A 71 5.99 4.01 6.74
C THR A 71 5.42 3.34 5.49
N MET A 72 4.10 3.42 5.24
CA MET A 72 3.49 2.88 4.01
C MET A 72 4.01 3.56 2.75
N VAL A 73 4.19 4.88 2.75
CA VAL A 73 4.79 5.61 1.63
C VAL A 73 6.24 5.17 1.40
N THR A 74 7.00 5.08 2.47
CA THR A 74 8.41 4.66 2.41
C THR A 74 8.56 3.24 1.88
N LEU A 75 7.70 2.32 2.33
CA LEU A 75 7.64 0.94 1.81
C LEU A 75 7.26 0.89 0.33
N GLY A 76 6.34 1.74 -0.11
CA GLY A 76 5.99 1.89 -1.51
C GLY A 76 7.19 2.31 -2.37
N LEU A 77 7.98 3.29 -1.90
CA LEU A 77 9.19 3.73 -2.58
C LEU A 77 10.29 2.64 -2.59
N ILE A 78 10.47 1.92 -1.49
CA ILE A 78 11.40 0.78 -1.42
C ILE A 78 10.97 -0.29 -2.43
N GLY A 79 9.67 -0.56 -2.53
CA GLY A 79 9.10 -1.52 -3.49
C GLY A 79 9.38 -1.14 -4.93
N THR A 80 9.28 0.16 -5.30
CA THR A 80 9.65 0.63 -6.65
C THR A 80 11.13 0.41 -6.95
N VAL A 81 11.99 0.77 -6.03
CA VAL A 81 13.44 0.58 -6.23
C VAL A 81 13.79 -0.91 -6.34
N ALA A 82 13.21 -1.75 -5.49
CA ALA A 82 13.42 -3.20 -5.54
C ALA A 82 12.89 -3.81 -6.85
N GLY A 83 11.68 -3.45 -7.27
CA GLY A 83 11.09 -3.91 -8.54
C GLY A 83 11.92 -3.48 -9.76
N PHE A 84 12.43 -2.26 -9.74
CA PHE A 84 13.30 -1.75 -10.80
C PHE A 84 14.65 -2.49 -10.86
N LEU A 85 15.26 -2.77 -9.71
CA LEU A 85 16.50 -3.55 -9.65
C LEU A 85 16.33 -4.98 -10.14
N LEU A 86 15.23 -5.64 -9.76
CA LEU A 86 14.92 -6.99 -10.26
C LEU A 86 14.70 -7.00 -11.76
N MET A 87 13.99 -6.01 -12.30
CA MET A 87 13.77 -5.84 -13.73
C MET A 87 15.09 -5.68 -14.48
N LEU A 88 15.99 -4.81 -14.02
CA LEU A 88 17.29 -4.61 -14.65
C LEU A 88 18.14 -5.87 -14.61
N SER A 89 18.18 -6.57 -13.47
CA SER A 89 18.92 -7.84 -13.36
C SER A 89 18.43 -8.86 -14.37
N SER A 90 17.12 -9.07 -14.48
CA SER A 90 16.53 -10.01 -15.45
C SER A 90 16.79 -9.58 -16.90
N ALA A 91 16.70 -8.29 -17.19
CA ALA A 91 16.92 -7.76 -18.53
C ALA A 91 18.36 -7.96 -19.01
N PHE A 92 19.34 -7.72 -18.15
CA PHE A 92 20.75 -7.83 -18.52
C PHE A 92 21.25 -9.28 -18.58
N ASP A 93 20.70 -10.17 -17.74
CA ASP A 93 21.09 -11.59 -17.75
C ASP A 93 20.67 -12.31 -19.06
N ASN A 94 19.61 -11.85 -19.72
CA ASN A 94 19.04 -12.47 -20.92
C ASN A 94 19.37 -11.74 -22.22
N LEU A 95 20.16 -10.67 -22.19
CA LEU A 95 20.41 -9.81 -23.36
C LEU A 95 21.41 -10.46 -24.35
N ASP A 96 20.89 -11.04 -25.44
CA ASP A 96 21.69 -11.35 -26.65
C ASP A 96 21.36 -10.35 -27.76
N VAL A 97 22.20 -9.32 -27.90
CA VAL A 97 22.03 -8.21 -28.86
C VAL A 97 22.03 -8.66 -30.34
N LYS A 98 22.43 -9.89 -30.62
CA LYS A 98 22.50 -10.42 -31.98
C LYS A 98 21.17 -10.97 -32.50
N ASN A 99 20.21 -11.20 -31.60
CA ASN A 99 18.92 -11.79 -31.95
C ASN A 99 17.79 -10.78 -31.67
N VAL A 100 17.10 -10.34 -32.73
CA VAL A 100 16.01 -9.33 -32.63
C VAL A 100 14.83 -9.83 -31.80
N GLU A 101 14.52 -11.14 -31.86
CA GLU A 101 13.45 -11.75 -31.06
C GLU A 101 13.76 -11.67 -29.55
N ASN A 102 15.02 -11.87 -29.19
CA ASN A 102 15.47 -11.78 -27.79
C ASN A 102 15.36 -10.35 -27.24
N VAL A 103 15.70 -9.34 -28.04
CA VAL A 103 15.54 -7.92 -27.67
C VAL A 103 14.07 -7.57 -27.40
N GLN A 104 13.14 -8.11 -28.18
CA GLN A 104 11.72 -7.86 -28.01
C GLN A 104 11.17 -8.51 -26.74
N GLU A 105 11.62 -9.70 -26.40
CA GLU A 105 11.28 -10.39 -25.15
C GLU A 105 11.77 -9.61 -23.93
N VAL A 106 13.02 -9.16 -23.94
CA VAL A 106 13.60 -8.32 -22.89
C VAL A 106 12.81 -7.02 -22.69
N ILE A 107 12.39 -6.33 -23.76
CA ILE A 107 11.57 -5.12 -23.64
C ILE A 107 10.21 -5.42 -22.98
N THR A 108 9.62 -6.57 -23.29
CA THR A 108 8.35 -6.98 -22.68
C THR A 108 8.52 -7.24 -21.17
N ASP A 109 9.57 -7.95 -20.78
CA ASP A 109 9.90 -8.22 -19.38
C ASP A 109 10.18 -6.93 -18.59
N MET A 110 10.89 -5.98 -19.24
CA MET A 110 11.11 -4.64 -18.66
C MET A 110 9.79 -3.90 -18.43
N SER A 111 8.85 -3.99 -19.35
CA SER A 111 7.53 -3.36 -19.20
C SER A 111 6.74 -3.94 -18.03
N LEU A 112 6.77 -5.27 -17.86
CA LEU A 112 6.11 -5.96 -16.74
C LEU A 112 6.74 -5.60 -15.40
N GLY A 113 8.06 -5.59 -15.30
CA GLY A 113 8.77 -5.21 -14.08
C GLY A 113 8.52 -3.75 -13.67
N MET A 114 8.42 -2.84 -14.64
CA MET A 114 8.10 -1.44 -14.38
C MET A 114 6.66 -1.28 -13.90
N SER A 115 5.71 -2.04 -14.46
CA SER A 115 4.31 -2.06 -13.99
C SER A 115 4.21 -2.51 -12.53
N THR A 116 4.90 -3.58 -12.16
CA THR A 116 4.97 -4.08 -10.77
C THR A 116 5.49 -3.01 -9.80
N ALA A 117 6.59 -2.35 -10.17
CA ALA A 117 7.19 -1.30 -9.33
C ALA A 117 6.21 -0.13 -9.11
N LEU A 118 5.52 0.32 -10.16
CA LEU A 118 4.54 1.40 -10.06
C LEU A 118 3.33 1.01 -9.20
N CYS A 119 2.84 -0.22 -9.31
CA CYS A 119 1.74 -0.73 -8.49
C CYS A 119 2.05 -0.68 -7.00
N THR A 120 3.25 -1.06 -6.60
CA THR A 120 3.68 -1.07 -5.18
C THR A 120 3.65 0.34 -4.59
N THR A 121 4.13 1.34 -5.35
CA THR A 121 4.07 2.75 -4.91
C THR A 121 2.64 3.25 -4.83
N LEU A 122 1.80 2.92 -5.82
CA LEU A 122 0.39 3.31 -5.81
C LEU A 122 -0.32 2.79 -4.56
N VAL A 123 -0.13 1.52 -4.22
CA VAL A 123 -0.69 0.90 -3.01
C VAL A 123 -0.20 1.62 -1.75
N GLY A 124 1.10 1.93 -1.65
CA GLY A 124 1.66 2.65 -0.51
C GLY A 124 1.07 4.05 -0.33
N LEU A 125 0.94 4.82 -1.43
CA LEU A 125 0.38 6.17 -1.41
C LEU A 125 -1.11 6.16 -1.06
N VAL A 126 -1.91 5.32 -1.69
CA VAL A 126 -3.35 5.23 -1.44
C VAL A 126 -3.62 4.81 0.00
N SER A 127 -2.93 3.78 0.51
CA SER A 127 -3.07 3.33 1.90
C SER A 127 -2.70 4.43 2.90
N SER A 128 -1.63 5.18 2.66
CA SER A 128 -1.22 6.30 3.51
C SER A 128 -2.26 7.41 3.55
N VAL A 129 -2.77 7.84 2.39
CA VAL A 129 -3.79 8.89 2.31
C VAL A 129 -5.06 8.47 3.04
N LEU A 130 -5.53 7.23 2.85
CA LEU A 130 -6.70 6.71 3.52
C LEU A 130 -6.54 6.67 5.04
N THR A 131 -5.37 6.24 5.53
CA THR A 131 -5.07 6.23 6.98
C THR A 131 -5.06 7.64 7.55
N LYS A 132 -4.51 8.62 6.84
CA LYS A 132 -4.51 10.03 7.27
C LYS A 132 -5.92 10.61 7.34
N ILE A 133 -6.76 10.31 6.35
CA ILE A 133 -8.18 10.75 6.35
C ILE A 133 -8.91 10.16 7.56
N GLN A 134 -8.74 8.87 7.84
CA GLN A 134 -9.32 8.22 9.02
C GLN A 134 -8.90 8.90 10.31
N MET A 135 -7.62 9.28 10.41
CA MET A 135 -7.08 9.93 11.60
C MET A 135 -7.65 11.34 11.80
N VAL A 136 -7.75 12.13 10.73
CA VAL A 136 -8.34 13.48 10.76
C VAL A 136 -9.82 13.43 11.19
N ILE A 137 -10.59 12.47 10.68
CA ILE A 137 -11.99 12.29 11.07
C ILE A 137 -12.08 11.94 12.56
N LEU A 138 -11.19 11.07 13.06
CA LEU A 138 -11.15 10.69 14.47
C LEU A 138 -10.79 11.87 15.37
N GLU A 139 -9.86 12.73 14.97
CA GLU A 139 -9.45 13.91 15.74
C GLU A 139 -10.55 14.96 15.77
N ASN A 140 -11.23 15.21 14.65
CA ASN A 140 -12.30 16.20 14.57
C ASN A 140 -13.54 15.83 15.40
N ASN A 141 -13.92 14.55 15.44
CA ASN A 141 -15.03 14.05 16.25
C ASN A 141 -14.82 14.17 17.78
N ASN A 142 -13.64 14.57 18.22
CA ASN A 142 -13.31 14.68 19.64
C ASN A 142 -13.23 16.12 20.13
N HIS A 143 -13.38 17.08 19.22
CA HIS A 143 -13.45 18.51 19.55
C HIS A 143 -14.91 19.01 19.72
N GLU A 144 -15.90 18.17 19.44
CA GLU A 144 -17.33 18.41 19.77
C GLU A 144 -17.72 17.73 21.08
#